data_8d93c3a17fc2c90afa2ba153aeeaa34d
#
_entry.id   8d93c3a17fc2c90afa2ba153aeeaa34d
#
_cell.length_a   1.000
_cell.length_b   1.000
_cell.length_c   1.000
_cell.angle_alpha   90.00
_cell.angle_beta   90.00
_cell.angle_gamma   90.00
#
_symmetry.space_group_name_H-M   'P 1'
#
loop_
_entity.id
_entity.type
_entity.pdbx_description
1 polymer ?
#
loop_
_entity_poly.entity_id
_entity_poly.type
_entity_poly.pdbx_seq_one_letter_code
_entity_poly.pdbx_strand_id
1 'polypeptide(L)'
;MKSNDDGAVGMGALIVYVGTIILAILISFTLLNLTEKLSQNTQQTAEDVRRDSVNSIIITGAWVYDNYDDMLFMMEFGGAGEPISRVDVQYVLTCTEDDGTFNYRSAVLGHSQGGSPIFVWEVGSDGPDTPGFTNVDNFQPGARYFFTLDGGTQADPTEDKCGPVHLDEEGISANLYMHIPNGPSTHQISHYPMEGRSVPQ
;
A
#
# COMPACT_ATOMS: atom_id res chain seq x y z
N MET A 1 84.12 -19.74 -7.16
CA MET A 1 83.15 -18.70 -7.45
C MET A 1 81.72 -19.30 -7.54
N LYS A 2 81.10 -19.56 -6.41
CA LYS A 2 79.74 -20.19 -6.37
C LYS A 2 78.82 -19.60 -5.28
N SER A 3 79.10 -18.38 -4.84
CA SER A 3 78.45 -17.81 -3.65
C SER A 3 77.46 -16.63 -3.95
N ASN A 4 77.34 -16.19 -5.20
CA ASN A 4 76.47 -15.03 -5.51
C ASN A 4 75.04 -15.40 -6.02
N ASP A 5 74.89 -16.65 -6.50
CA ASP A 5 73.57 -17.07 -7.03
C ASP A 5 72.59 -17.39 -5.94
N ASP A 6 73.02 -17.89 -4.78
CA ASP A 6 72.10 -18.23 -3.66
C ASP A 6 71.52 -17.00 -3.02
N GLY A 7 72.21 -15.85 -3.01
CA GLY A 7 71.71 -14.58 -2.51
C GLY A 7 70.61 -13.94 -3.42
N ALA A 8 70.80 -14.09 -4.74
CA ALA A 8 69.80 -13.55 -5.72
C ALA A 8 68.51 -14.35 -5.71
N VAL A 9 68.57 -15.66 -5.56
CA VAL A 9 67.39 -16.54 -5.44
C VAL A 9 66.65 -16.26 -4.16
N GLY A 10 67.35 -16.03 -3.03
CA GLY A 10 66.69 -15.66 -1.75
C GLY A 10 65.98 -14.33 -1.79
N MET A 11 66.58 -13.31 -2.44
CA MET A 11 65.91 -12.00 -2.59
C MET A 11 64.69 -12.07 -3.50
N GLY A 12 64.74 -12.83 -4.59
CA GLY A 12 63.54 -13.04 -5.47
C GLY A 12 62.40 -13.72 -4.76
N ALA A 13 62.68 -14.76 -3.96
CA ALA A 13 61.65 -15.44 -3.18
C ALA A 13 61.02 -14.53 -2.12
N LEU A 14 61.78 -13.65 -1.49
CA LEU A 14 61.26 -12.70 -0.49
C LEU A 14 60.36 -11.66 -1.11
N ILE A 15 60.68 -11.15 -2.28
CA ILE A 15 59.84 -10.20 -3.04
C ILE A 15 58.49 -10.83 -3.43
N VAL A 16 58.54 -12.06 -3.94
CA VAL A 16 57.28 -12.79 -4.27
C VAL A 16 56.43 -13.05 -3.03
N TYR A 17 57.06 -13.43 -1.91
CA TYR A 17 56.34 -13.65 -0.66
C TYR A 17 55.67 -12.38 -0.12
N VAL A 18 56.37 -11.26 -0.10
CA VAL A 18 55.81 -9.96 0.30
C VAL A 18 54.71 -9.53 -0.66
N GLY A 19 54.88 -9.73 -1.97
CA GLY A 19 53.86 -9.43 -2.97
C GLY A 19 52.57 -10.24 -2.78
N THR A 20 52.69 -11.53 -2.44
CA THR A 20 51.50 -12.38 -2.17
C THR A 20 50.77 -11.97 -0.89
N ILE A 21 51.52 -11.56 0.16
CA ILE A 21 50.88 -11.05 1.38
C ILE A 21 50.11 -9.76 1.11
N ILE A 22 50.70 -8.84 0.37
CA ILE A 22 50.00 -7.56 0.02
C ILE A 22 48.74 -7.85 -0.80
N LEU A 23 48.82 -8.73 -1.79
CA LEU A 23 47.65 -9.14 -2.57
C LEU A 23 46.58 -9.79 -1.70
N ALA A 24 46.94 -10.67 -0.78
CA ALA A 24 46.03 -11.34 0.13
C ALA A 24 45.29 -10.31 1.03
N ILE A 25 46.03 -9.31 1.53
CA ILE A 25 45.45 -8.23 2.35
C ILE A 25 44.43 -7.39 1.54
N LEU A 26 44.79 -7.01 0.31
CA LEU A 26 43.92 -6.23 -0.57
C LEU A 26 42.62 -6.98 -0.90
N ILE A 27 42.75 -8.28 -1.25
CA ILE A 27 41.59 -9.12 -1.53
C ILE A 27 40.70 -9.26 -0.28
N SER A 28 41.28 -9.50 0.89
CA SER A 28 40.55 -9.62 2.14
C SER A 28 39.82 -8.33 2.48
N PHE A 29 40.46 -7.18 2.30
CA PHE A 29 39.85 -5.87 2.55
C PHE A 29 38.66 -5.59 1.59
N THR A 30 38.82 -5.91 0.30
CA THR A 30 37.72 -5.74 -0.67
C THR A 30 36.57 -6.68 -0.38
N LEU A 31 36.80 -7.92 0.00
CA LEU A 31 35.78 -8.89 0.39
C LEU A 31 35.00 -8.42 1.63
N LEU A 32 35.71 -7.93 2.65
CA LEU A 32 35.04 -7.41 3.85
C LEU A 32 34.12 -6.23 3.53
N ASN A 33 34.59 -5.25 2.75
CA ASN A 33 33.77 -4.12 2.33
C ASN A 33 32.55 -4.56 1.49
N LEU A 34 32.71 -5.57 0.66
CA LEU A 34 31.63 -6.10 -0.18
C LEU A 34 30.59 -6.84 0.67
N THR A 35 31.05 -7.62 1.64
CA THR A 35 30.18 -8.35 2.59
C THR A 35 29.39 -7.39 3.45
N GLU A 36 30.02 -6.32 3.92
CA GLU A 36 29.36 -5.29 4.73
C GLU A 36 28.27 -4.55 3.93
N LYS A 37 28.56 -4.16 2.69
CA LYS A 37 27.57 -3.55 1.79
C LYS A 37 26.41 -4.48 1.48
N LEU A 38 26.69 -5.77 1.23
CA LEU A 38 25.63 -6.76 1.00
C LEU A 38 24.76 -6.96 2.24
N SER A 39 25.39 -7.01 3.43
CA SER A 39 24.65 -7.13 4.69
C SER A 39 23.74 -5.93 4.92
N GLN A 40 24.22 -4.70 4.71
CA GLN A 40 23.41 -3.48 4.83
C GLN A 40 22.25 -3.47 3.84
N ASN A 41 22.50 -3.79 2.58
CA ASN A 41 21.44 -3.86 1.57
C ASN A 41 20.40 -4.94 1.89
N THR A 42 20.83 -6.08 2.39
CA THR A 42 19.92 -7.17 2.78
C THR A 42 19.05 -6.77 3.97
N GLN A 43 19.62 -6.07 4.95
CA GLN A 43 18.86 -5.55 6.10
C GLN A 43 17.84 -4.52 5.65
N GLN A 44 18.21 -3.55 4.81
CA GLN A 44 17.28 -2.56 4.27
C GLN A 44 16.14 -3.23 3.49
N THR A 45 16.48 -4.16 2.60
CA THR A 45 15.44 -4.90 1.84
C THR A 45 14.52 -5.69 2.76
N ALA A 46 15.05 -6.31 3.81
CA ALA A 46 14.24 -7.06 4.78
C ALA A 46 13.31 -6.14 5.59
N GLU A 47 13.77 -4.95 5.96
CA GLU A 47 12.94 -3.94 6.63
C GLU A 47 11.84 -3.41 5.70
N ASP A 48 12.16 -3.13 4.44
CA ASP A 48 11.20 -2.66 3.44
C ASP A 48 10.12 -3.73 3.18
N VAL A 49 10.53 -4.98 2.94
CA VAL A 49 9.59 -6.10 2.75
C VAL A 49 8.71 -6.32 3.98
N ARG A 50 9.28 -6.17 5.18
CA ARG A 50 8.51 -6.27 6.41
C ARG A 50 7.49 -5.14 6.51
N ARG A 51 7.85 -3.89 6.21
CA ARG A 51 6.92 -2.75 6.20
C ARG A 51 5.79 -2.98 5.21
N ASP A 52 6.11 -3.38 3.99
CA ASP A 52 5.13 -3.64 2.94
C ASP A 52 4.15 -4.76 3.32
N SER A 53 4.62 -5.80 4.03
CA SER A 53 3.76 -6.91 4.46
C SER A 53 2.90 -6.59 5.68
N VAL A 54 3.32 -5.62 6.48
CA VAL A 54 2.72 -5.33 7.79
C VAL A 54 1.60 -4.31 7.69
N ASN A 55 1.74 -3.31 6.81
CA ASN A 55 0.74 -2.27 6.60
C ASN A 55 -0.07 -2.58 5.34
N SER A 56 -0.95 -3.57 5.40
CA SER A 56 -1.82 -3.92 4.27
C SER A 56 -3.28 -3.62 4.59
N ILE A 57 -4.03 -3.21 3.58
CA ILE A 57 -5.49 -3.13 3.63
C ILE A 57 -6.05 -4.26 2.78
N ILE A 58 -7.00 -4.99 3.32
CA ILE A 58 -7.74 -6.03 2.62
C ILE A 58 -9.20 -5.59 2.57
N ILE A 59 -9.75 -5.41 1.37
CA ILE A 59 -11.18 -5.16 1.20
C ILE A 59 -11.91 -6.50 1.31
N THR A 60 -12.79 -6.60 2.29
CA THR A 60 -13.52 -7.83 2.61
C THR A 60 -14.97 -7.81 2.14
N GLY A 61 -15.49 -6.64 1.78
CA GLY A 61 -16.84 -6.49 1.26
C GLY A 61 -17.07 -5.13 0.64
N ALA A 62 -18.06 -5.06 -0.26
CA ALA A 62 -18.52 -3.84 -0.89
C ALA A 62 -20.04 -3.92 -1.07
N TRP A 63 -20.76 -2.84 -0.72
CA TRP A 63 -22.20 -2.74 -0.80
C TRP A 63 -22.61 -1.35 -1.25
N VAL A 64 -23.83 -1.20 -1.69
CA VAL A 64 -24.47 0.11 -1.87
C VAL A 64 -24.89 0.61 -0.48
N TYR A 65 -24.48 1.82 -0.11
CA TYR A 65 -24.77 2.38 1.21
C TYR A 65 -26.14 3.05 1.24
N ASP A 66 -26.41 3.88 0.28
CA ASP A 66 -27.75 4.37 0.06
C ASP A 66 -28.27 4.02 -1.35
N ASN A 67 -29.53 4.37 -1.63
CA ASN A 67 -30.19 3.89 -2.85
C ASN A 67 -29.68 4.59 -4.12
N TYR A 68 -28.77 5.56 -4.03
CA TYR A 68 -28.47 6.42 -5.16
C TYR A 68 -27.00 6.61 -5.48
N ASP A 69 -26.15 6.89 -4.49
CA ASP A 69 -24.84 7.45 -4.81
C ASP A 69 -23.67 6.93 -3.99
N ASP A 70 -23.89 6.43 -2.78
CA ASP A 70 -22.78 6.02 -1.92
C ASP A 70 -22.49 4.53 -1.94
N MET A 71 -21.22 4.20 -1.94
CA MET A 71 -20.72 2.83 -1.74
C MET A 71 -20.19 2.66 -0.32
N LEU A 72 -20.49 1.52 0.28
CA LEU A 72 -19.94 1.08 1.56
C LEU A 72 -18.92 -0.01 1.32
N PHE A 73 -17.76 0.16 1.87
CA PHE A 73 -16.71 -0.86 1.86
C PHE A 73 -16.37 -1.28 3.27
N MET A 74 -16.08 -2.57 3.43
CA MET A 74 -15.48 -3.09 4.64
C MET A 74 -14.03 -3.46 4.36
N MET A 75 -13.14 -2.95 5.20
CA MET A 75 -11.72 -3.25 5.11
C MET A 75 -11.20 -3.84 6.42
N GLU A 76 -10.19 -4.70 6.31
CA GLU A 76 -9.38 -5.18 7.40
C GLU A 76 -7.98 -4.57 7.27
N PHE A 77 -7.50 -3.96 8.35
CA PHE A 77 -6.17 -3.39 8.40
C PHE A 77 -5.17 -4.43 8.91
N GLY A 78 -4.03 -4.57 8.25
CA GLY A 78 -3.04 -5.61 8.53
C GLY A 78 -2.63 -5.69 10.00
N GLY A 79 -2.54 -6.91 10.52
CA GLY A 79 -2.49 -7.21 11.95
C GLY A 79 -1.18 -6.98 12.68
N ALA A 80 -0.12 -6.44 12.05
CA ALA A 80 1.21 -6.38 12.65
C ALA A 80 1.91 -5.01 12.50
N GLY A 81 1.20 -3.99 12.01
CA GLY A 81 1.72 -2.64 11.79
C GLY A 81 1.62 -1.70 12.99
N GLU A 82 2.04 -0.48 12.76
CA GLU A 82 1.72 0.64 13.64
C GLU A 82 0.36 1.24 13.24
N PRO A 83 -0.36 1.90 14.16
CA PRO A 83 -1.57 2.63 13.82
C PRO A 83 -1.29 3.67 12.73
N ILE A 84 -2.15 3.75 11.72
CA ILE A 84 -2.03 4.70 10.61
C ILE A 84 -3.18 5.69 10.68
N SER A 85 -2.87 6.97 10.51
CA SER A 85 -3.90 8.00 10.43
C SER A 85 -4.76 7.81 9.18
N ARG A 86 -6.09 7.96 9.33
CA ARG A 86 -7.03 7.87 8.21
C ARG A 86 -6.70 8.85 7.07
N VAL A 87 -6.18 10.02 7.40
CA VAL A 87 -5.81 11.04 6.41
C VAL A 87 -4.57 10.69 5.60
N ASP A 88 -3.81 9.70 6.03
CA ASP A 88 -2.67 9.17 5.29
C ASP A 88 -3.09 8.07 4.30
N VAL A 89 -4.30 7.50 4.46
CA VAL A 89 -4.83 6.50 3.53
C VAL A 89 -5.52 7.19 2.37
N GLN A 90 -4.96 7.03 1.19
CA GLN A 90 -5.49 7.57 -0.06
C GLN A 90 -6.28 6.50 -0.79
N TYR A 91 -7.34 6.91 -1.48
CA TYR A 91 -8.05 6.05 -2.42
C TYR A 91 -8.17 6.69 -3.80
N VAL A 92 -8.28 5.83 -4.79
CA VAL A 92 -8.62 6.20 -6.18
C VAL A 92 -9.69 5.22 -6.65
N LEU A 93 -10.86 5.74 -6.98
CA LEU A 93 -11.94 5.01 -7.60
C LEU A 93 -11.95 5.35 -9.09
N THR A 94 -11.98 4.34 -9.95
CA THR A 94 -11.96 4.54 -11.40
C THR A 94 -13.01 3.67 -12.07
N CYS A 95 -13.60 4.18 -13.14
CA CYS A 95 -14.44 3.40 -14.05
C CYS A 95 -14.21 3.85 -15.51
N THR A 96 -14.54 2.99 -16.45
CA THR A 96 -14.45 3.27 -17.87
C THR A 96 -15.79 2.96 -18.50
N GLU A 97 -16.38 3.94 -19.17
CA GLU A 97 -17.62 3.80 -19.90
C GLU A 97 -17.41 2.99 -21.20
N ASP A 98 -18.49 2.48 -21.77
CA ASP A 98 -18.45 1.68 -23.01
C ASP A 98 -17.91 2.46 -24.20
N ASP A 99 -18.05 3.79 -24.20
CA ASP A 99 -17.51 4.68 -25.22
C ASP A 99 -15.99 4.93 -25.08
N GLY A 100 -15.35 4.39 -23.99
CA GLY A 100 -13.95 4.57 -23.67
C GLY A 100 -13.66 5.78 -22.79
N THR A 101 -14.67 6.51 -22.34
CA THR A 101 -14.48 7.63 -21.41
C THR A 101 -13.99 7.10 -20.05
N PHE A 102 -12.85 7.61 -19.59
CA PHE A 102 -12.25 7.24 -18.31
C PHE A 102 -12.59 8.27 -17.24
N ASN A 103 -13.20 7.80 -16.18
CA ASN A 103 -13.57 8.60 -15.01
C ASN A 103 -12.78 8.16 -13.79
N TYR A 104 -12.46 9.10 -12.91
CA TYR A 104 -11.77 8.79 -11.66
C TYR A 104 -12.15 9.76 -10.54
N ARG A 105 -12.05 9.25 -9.32
CA ARG A 105 -12.16 10.03 -8.08
C ARG A 105 -11.00 9.64 -7.18
N SER A 106 -10.42 10.62 -6.50
CA SER A 106 -9.35 10.38 -5.56
C SER A 106 -9.43 11.35 -4.39
N ALA A 107 -9.26 10.81 -3.19
CA ALA A 107 -9.15 11.59 -1.96
C ALA A 107 -8.43 10.78 -0.88
N VAL A 108 -8.41 11.34 0.34
CA VAL A 108 -8.00 10.64 1.55
C VAL A 108 -9.23 10.22 2.35
N LEU A 109 -9.15 9.12 3.07
CA LEU A 109 -10.27 8.65 3.90
C LEU A 109 -10.60 9.68 4.99
N GLY A 110 -11.89 9.90 5.18
CA GLY A 110 -12.38 10.82 6.20
C GLY A 110 -12.30 12.30 5.86
N HIS A 111 -12.01 12.67 4.61
CA HIS A 111 -12.22 14.02 4.08
C HIS A 111 -13.50 14.09 3.27
N SER A 112 -14.18 15.23 3.35
CA SER A 112 -15.29 15.50 2.44
C SER A 112 -14.77 15.69 1.02
N GLN A 113 -15.40 15.06 0.05
CA GLN A 113 -15.14 15.28 -1.36
C GLN A 113 -16.43 15.77 -2.03
N GLY A 114 -16.31 16.82 -2.84
CA GLY A 114 -17.46 17.36 -3.57
C GLY A 114 -18.60 17.90 -2.70
N GLY A 115 -18.47 17.93 -1.38
CA GLY A 115 -19.53 18.35 -0.44
C GLY A 115 -20.09 17.19 0.38
N SER A 116 -19.88 15.94 0.00
CA SER A 116 -20.32 14.76 0.76
C SER A 116 -19.25 14.27 1.71
N PRO A 117 -19.59 14.00 2.97
CA PRO A 117 -18.62 13.51 3.95
C PRO A 117 -18.31 12.03 3.71
N ILE A 118 -17.04 11.68 3.71
CA ILE A 118 -16.60 10.29 3.79
C ILE A 118 -16.64 9.86 5.25
N PHE A 119 -17.46 8.88 5.56
CA PHE A 119 -17.56 8.32 6.89
C PHE A 119 -16.62 7.12 7.05
N VAL A 120 -16.00 7.02 8.22
CA VAL A 120 -15.11 5.90 8.56
C VAL A 120 -15.36 5.51 10.01
N TRP A 121 -15.72 4.24 10.25
CA TRP A 121 -15.96 3.73 11.61
C TRP A 121 -15.51 2.28 11.78
N GLU A 122 -15.24 1.89 13.00
CA GLU A 122 -14.86 0.53 13.34
C GLU A 122 -16.07 -0.41 13.31
N VAL A 123 -15.88 -1.62 12.84
CA VAL A 123 -16.95 -2.64 12.82
C VAL A 123 -17.38 -2.96 14.26
N GLY A 124 -18.66 -2.80 14.53
CA GLY A 124 -19.24 -2.99 15.87
C GLY A 124 -19.32 -1.72 16.71
N SER A 125 -18.87 -0.57 16.19
CA SER A 125 -19.15 0.74 16.78
C SER A 125 -20.38 1.38 16.14
N ASP A 126 -20.84 2.47 16.75
CA ASP A 126 -21.93 3.27 16.22
C ASP A 126 -21.57 3.86 14.85
N GLY A 127 -22.50 3.78 13.89
CA GLY A 127 -22.31 4.29 12.53
C GLY A 127 -22.72 5.76 12.38
N PRO A 128 -22.64 6.31 11.15
CA PRO A 128 -22.86 7.72 10.86
C PRO A 128 -24.28 8.22 11.19
N ASP A 129 -25.28 7.35 11.24
CA ASP A 129 -26.66 7.72 11.59
C ASP A 129 -26.86 7.97 13.10
N THR A 130 -25.87 7.69 13.93
CA THR A 130 -25.95 7.88 15.38
C THR A 130 -25.62 9.32 15.76
N PRO A 131 -26.45 9.99 16.60
CA PRO A 131 -26.16 11.33 17.07
C PRO A 131 -24.80 11.42 17.77
N GLY A 132 -23.94 12.35 17.32
CA GLY A 132 -22.60 12.52 17.88
C GLY A 132 -21.54 11.64 17.25
N PHE A 133 -21.83 10.98 16.14
CA PHE A 133 -20.86 10.24 15.37
C PHE A 133 -19.61 11.06 15.05
N THR A 134 -18.45 10.42 15.15
CA THR A 134 -17.17 10.99 14.72
C THR A 134 -16.38 9.91 13.99
N ASN A 135 -15.74 10.31 12.89
CA ASN A 135 -14.86 9.41 12.16
C ASN A 135 -13.71 8.91 13.05
N VAL A 136 -13.29 7.67 12.82
CA VAL A 136 -12.07 7.11 13.43
C VAL A 136 -10.86 7.92 12.98
N ASP A 137 -9.97 8.31 13.89
CA ASP A 137 -8.78 9.07 13.56
C ASP A 137 -7.61 8.20 13.09
N ASN A 138 -7.49 7.00 13.66
CA ASN A 138 -6.40 6.08 13.36
C ASN A 138 -6.92 4.66 13.18
N PHE A 139 -6.41 3.97 12.17
CA PHE A 139 -6.64 2.55 11.96
C PHE A 139 -5.69 1.73 12.83
N GLN A 140 -6.26 0.82 13.62
CA GLN A 140 -5.51 -0.07 14.48
C GLN A 140 -5.21 -1.39 13.76
N PRO A 141 -4.00 -1.96 13.94
CA PRO A 141 -3.65 -3.24 13.35
C PRO A 141 -4.62 -4.36 13.77
N GLY A 142 -5.07 -5.15 12.79
CA GLY A 142 -5.99 -6.26 13.00
C GLY A 142 -7.46 -5.87 13.21
N ALA A 143 -7.78 -4.58 13.21
CA ALA A 143 -9.16 -4.12 13.31
C ALA A 143 -9.83 -4.02 11.93
N ARG A 144 -11.16 -4.04 11.94
CA ARG A 144 -11.99 -3.91 10.75
C ARG A 144 -12.75 -2.61 10.78
N TYR A 145 -12.87 -2.00 9.62
CA TYR A 145 -13.51 -0.70 9.48
C TYR A 145 -14.46 -0.70 8.31
N PHE A 146 -15.54 0.06 8.47
CA PHE A 146 -16.36 0.49 7.35
C PHE A 146 -15.92 1.88 6.89
N PHE A 147 -16.03 2.13 5.60
CA PHE A 147 -15.91 3.47 5.04
C PHE A 147 -16.87 3.64 3.87
N THR A 148 -17.42 4.85 3.76
CA THR A 148 -18.24 5.21 2.62
C THR A 148 -17.42 5.94 1.59
N LEU A 149 -17.70 5.70 0.31
CA LEU A 149 -17.22 6.50 -0.80
C LEU A 149 -18.41 7.10 -1.50
N ASP A 150 -18.35 8.42 -1.62
CA ASP A 150 -19.34 9.21 -2.31
C ASP A 150 -19.28 8.92 -3.82
N GLY A 151 -20.37 8.49 -4.38
CA GLY A 151 -20.56 8.24 -5.82
C GLY A 151 -21.42 9.28 -6.50
N GLY A 152 -21.89 10.34 -5.78
CA GLY A 152 -22.73 11.37 -6.35
C GLY A 152 -23.54 12.17 -5.36
N THR A 153 -24.46 12.96 -5.85
CA THR A 153 -25.44 13.65 -5.05
C THR A 153 -26.82 13.07 -5.32
N GLN A 154 -27.69 13.01 -4.29
CA GLN A 154 -29.09 12.60 -4.42
C GLN A 154 -29.84 13.45 -5.46
N ALA A 155 -29.38 14.67 -5.72
CA ALA A 155 -30.01 15.59 -6.69
C ALA A 155 -29.63 15.27 -8.14
N ASP A 156 -28.42 14.76 -8.36
CA ASP A 156 -27.94 14.36 -9.67
C ASP A 156 -26.92 13.21 -9.56
N PRO A 157 -27.40 11.97 -9.43
CA PRO A 157 -26.52 10.79 -9.33
C PRO A 157 -25.72 10.53 -10.61
N THR A 158 -26.02 11.22 -11.72
CA THR A 158 -25.30 11.10 -12.99
C THR A 158 -24.09 12.02 -13.07
N GLU A 159 -23.99 13.05 -12.22
CA GLU A 159 -22.80 13.91 -12.16
C GLU A 159 -21.59 13.17 -11.62
N ASP A 160 -21.81 12.17 -10.79
CA ASP A 160 -20.77 11.43 -10.12
C ASP A 160 -20.54 10.06 -10.74
N LYS A 161 -19.79 10.09 -11.76
CA LYS A 161 -19.35 8.90 -12.50
C LYS A 161 -18.55 7.97 -11.59
N CYS A 162 -18.78 6.68 -11.72
CA CYS A 162 -18.31 5.57 -10.89
C CYS A 162 -19.10 5.34 -9.59
N GLY A 163 -20.21 6.03 -9.37
CA GLY A 163 -21.18 5.71 -8.31
C GLY A 163 -22.07 4.51 -8.66
N PRO A 164 -22.81 3.96 -7.68
CA PRO A 164 -23.62 2.76 -7.90
C PRO A 164 -24.65 2.89 -9.01
N VAL A 165 -25.36 4.02 -9.10
CA VAL A 165 -26.35 4.27 -10.15
C VAL A 165 -25.70 4.30 -11.52
N HIS A 166 -24.61 5.03 -11.66
CA HIS A 166 -23.89 5.09 -12.94
C HIS A 166 -23.35 3.73 -13.38
N LEU A 167 -22.81 2.93 -12.44
CA LEU A 167 -22.35 1.58 -12.74
C LEU A 167 -23.48 0.65 -13.18
N ASP A 168 -24.69 0.81 -12.60
CA ASP A 168 -25.87 0.02 -12.98
C ASP A 168 -26.43 0.41 -14.34
N GLU A 169 -26.58 1.69 -14.58
CA GLU A 169 -27.13 2.21 -15.83
C GLU A 169 -26.26 1.86 -17.04
N GLU A 170 -24.94 1.97 -16.88
CA GLU A 170 -23.96 1.67 -17.91
C GLU A 170 -23.52 0.20 -17.97
N GLY A 171 -23.87 -0.60 -16.94
CA GLY A 171 -23.47 -2.00 -16.83
C GLY A 171 -21.96 -2.23 -16.71
N ILE A 172 -21.25 -1.23 -16.16
CA ILE A 172 -19.79 -1.22 -16.04
C ILE A 172 -19.32 -1.55 -14.63
N SER A 173 -18.00 -1.70 -14.48
CA SER A 173 -17.37 -2.00 -13.19
C SER A 173 -16.46 -0.86 -12.74
N ALA A 174 -16.40 -0.65 -11.43
CA ALA A 174 -15.44 0.27 -10.82
C ALA A 174 -14.23 -0.49 -10.25
N ASN A 175 -13.08 0.17 -10.29
CA ASN A 175 -11.86 -0.29 -9.66
C ASN A 175 -11.51 0.64 -8.52
N LEU A 176 -11.40 0.08 -7.31
CA LEU A 176 -10.95 0.79 -6.12
C LEU A 176 -9.47 0.45 -5.86
N TYR A 177 -8.66 1.47 -5.80
CA TYR A 177 -7.27 1.39 -5.36
C TYR A 177 -7.14 2.11 -4.03
N MET A 178 -6.51 1.48 -3.06
CA MET A 178 -6.17 2.12 -1.80
C MET A 178 -4.66 2.11 -1.63
N HIS A 179 -4.12 3.23 -1.21
CA HIS A 179 -2.70 3.42 -1.01
C HIS A 179 -2.41 3.90 0.41
N ILE A 180 -1.47 3.22 1.06
CA ILE A 180 -0.94 3.58 2.37
C ILE A 180 0.50 4.07 2.15
N PRO A 181 0.90 5.21 2.73
CA PRO A 181 2.29 5.63 2.71
C PRO A 181 3.20 4.54 3.31
N ASN A 182 4.24 4.18 2.59
CA ASN A 182 5.17 3.10 2.95
C ASN A 182 4.54 1.71 3.11
N GLY A 183 3.41 1.45 2.44
CA GLY A 183 2.73 0.17 2.40
C GLY A 183 2.33 -0.23 0.98
N PRO A 184 1.84 -1.46 0.77
CA PRO A 184 1.36 -1.91 -0.51
C PRO A 184 0.06 -1.19 -0.88
N SER A 185 -0.16 -1.02 -2.18
CA SER A 185 -1.46 -0.60 -2.69
C SER A 185 -2.39 -1.79 -2.81
N THR A 186 -3.61 -1.65 -2.34
CA THR A 186 -4.67 -2.66 -2.49
C THR A 186 -5.54 -2.30 -3.69
N HIS A 187 -5.94 -3.31 -4.45
CA HIS A 187 -6.82 -3.19 -5.60
C HIS A 187 -8.04 -4.08 -5.42
N GLN A 188 -9.23 -3.50 -5.56
CA GLN A 188 -10.51 -4.19 -5.53
C GLN A 188 -11.33 -3.82 -6.75
N ILE A 189 -11.91 -4.83 -7.40
CA ILE A 189 -12.88 -4.62 -8.49
C ILE A 189 -14.27 -4.77 -7.90
N SER A 190 -15.10 -3.78 -8.12
CA SER A 190 -16.53 -3.79 -7.78
C SER A 190 -17.35 -3.96 -9.05
N HIS A 191 -18.04 -5.09 -9.17
CA HIS A 191 -18.96 -5.34 -10.27
C HIS A 191 -20.38 -4.97 -9.84
N TYR A 192 -21.10 -4.31 -10.72
CA TYR A 192 -22.52 -4.09 -10.55
C TYR A 192 -23.35 -5.14 -11.35
N PRO A 193 -24.50 -5.62 -10.90
CA PRO A 193 -25.15 -5.18 -9.68
C PRO A 193 -24.42 -5.69 -8.44
N MET A 194 -23.98 -4.78 -7.62
CA MET A 194 -23.66 -5.14 -6.24
C MET A 194 -24.97 -5.65 -5.65
N GLU A 195 -25.08 -6.96 -5.45
CA GLU A 195 -26.32 -7.54 -4.91
C GLU A 195 -26.72 -6.76 -3.66
N GLY A 196 -27.88 -6.10 -3.75
CA GLY A 196 -28.40 -5.25 -2.70
C GLY A 196 -28.57 -5.99 -1.40
N ARG A 197 -27.53 -6.10 -0.63
CA ARG A 197 -27.59 -6.45 0.78
C ARG A 197 -27.75 -5.15 1.54
N SER A 198 -28.96 -4.95 2.05
CA SER A 198 -29.19 -3.99 3.11
C SER A 198 -28.09 -4.13 4.16
N VAL A 199 -27.43 -3.01 4.47
CA VAL A 199 -26.47 -2.92 5.57
C VAL A 199 -27.14 -3.50 6.81
N PRO A 200 -26.51 -4.44 7.53
CA PRO A 200 -27.00 -4.81 8.85
C PRO A 200 -26.99 -3.57 9.74
N GLN A 201 -28.15 -3.18 10.22
CA GLN A 201 -28.30 -2.15 11.24
C GLN A 201 -27.68 -2.60 12.56
#